data_9e2f7ef2df8a681b76502947106258a9
#
_entry.id   9e2f7ef2df8a681b76502947106258a9
#
_cell.length_a   1.000
_cell.length_b   1.000
_cell.length_c   1.000
_cell.angle_alpha   90.00
_cell.angle_beta   90.00
_cell.angle_gamma   90.00
#
_symmetry.space_group_name_H-M   'P 1'
#
loop_
_entity.id
_entity.type
_entity.pdbx_description
1 polymer ?
#
loop_
_entity_poly.entity_id
_entity_poly.type
_entity_poly.pdbx_seq_one_letter_code
_entity_poly.pdbx_strand_id
1 'polypeptide(L)'
;MNYERLYSYRFRDIDQAARLRVWEEIAPHVHGLMGSPQTVLDAAAGRGEFICSIPAAERWAVDEVSYEEAERTEGVKFVTSRIMDAELPSEHFDGVFASNFLEHLYDQEAISQFLERMREAMVPGGRIAIMGPNYRYCSNEYWDCADHYVALTHVAIAEHLYAAGFEPQRVMPRYLPYSFRGILPPSPRLTGLYLRTPLAWKLLGKQFLVIGRR
;
A
#
# COMPACT_ATOMS: atom_id res chain seq x y z
N MET A 1 -6.74 -0.24 20.57
CA MET A 1 -5.36 -0.80 20.67
C MET A 1 -4.37 0.38 20.65
N ASN A 2 -3.20 0.30 21.29
CA ASN A 2 -2.16 1.33 21.16
C ASN A 2 -1.25 0.98 19.97
N TYR A 3 -1.54 1.54 18.81
CA TYR A 3 -0.83 1.23 17.56
C TYR A 3 0.62 1.71 17.55
N GLU A 4 0.93 2.85 18.17
CA GLU A 4 2.30 3.35 18.27
C GLU A 4 3.21 2.33 18.99
N ARG A 5 2.77 1.81 20.14
CA ARG A 5 3.51 0.77 20.86
C ARG A 5 3.58 -0.56 20.09
N LEU A 6 2.49 -0.93 19.41
CA LEU A 6 2.44 -2.15 18.61
C LEU A 6 3.46 -2.09 17.47
N TYR A 7 3.48 -1.00 16.72
CA TYR A 7 4.39 -0.83 15.58
C TYR A 7 5.84 -0.63 16.03
N SER A 8 6.08 0.07 17.13
CA SER A 8 7.41 0.15 17.75
C SER A 8 7.96 -1.24 18.10
N TYR A 9 7.12 -2.12 18.68
CA TYR A 9 7.51 -3.50 18.97
C TYR A 9 7.71 -4.34 17.68
N ARG A 10 6.79 -4.23 16.73
CA ARG A 10 6.79 -5.00 15.47
C ARG A 10 8.04 -4.71 14.63
N PHE A 11 8.43 -3.45 14.56
CA PHE A 11 9.51 -2.97 13.69
C PHE A 11 10.83 -2.67 14.41
N ARG A 12 10.98 -3.06 15.68
CA ARG A 12 12.15 -2.75 16.52
C ARG A 12 13.48 -3.25 15.94
N ASP A 13 13.46 -4.36 15.21
CA ASP A 13 14.66 -5.00 14.64
C ASP A 13 14.85 -4.69 13.14
N ILE A 14 14.03 -3.78 12.58
CA ILE A 14 14.11 -3.42 11.16
C ILE A 14 15.00 -2.18 10.98
N ASP A 15 16.03 -2.31 10.16
CA ASP A 15 16.81 -1.17 9.68
C ASP A 15 15.93 -0.31 8.74
N GLN A 16 15.47 0.84 9.29
CA GLN A 16 14.57 1.74 8.57
C GLN A 16 15.24 2.36 7.34
N ALA A 17 16.54 2.63 7.40
CA ALA A 17 17.26 3.16 6.24
C ALA A 17 17.37 2.11 5.12
N ALA A 18 17.62 0.85 5.47
CA ALA A 18 17.61 -0.23 4.49
C ALA A 18 16.21 -0.45 3.90
N ARG A 19 15.16 -0.33 4.71
CA ARG A 19 13.77 -0.42 4.26
C ARG A 19 13.44 0.70 3.25
N LEU A 20 13.80 1.94 3.56
CA LEU A 20 13.58 3.08 2.66
C LEU A 20 14.27 2.83 1.30
N ARG A 21 15.54 2.43 1.29
CA ARG A 21 16.26 2.11 0.04
C ARG A 21 15.60 1.00 -0.79
N VAL A 22 14.93 0.05 -0.16
CA VAL A 22 14.15 -0.98 -0.86
C VAL A 22 12.88 -0.38 -1.47
N TRP A 23 12.23 0.54 -0.77
CA TRP A 23 11.06 1.25 -1.28
C TRP A 23 11.38 2.22 -2.42
N GLU A 24 12.60 2.77 -2.47
CA GLU A 24 13.08 3.55 -3.64
C GLU A 24 13.08 2.73 -4.95
N GLU A 25 13.12 1.41 -4.87
CA GLU A 25 12.94 0.51 -6.02
C GLU A 25 11.47 0.10 -6.23
N ILE A 26 10.75 -0.21 -5.15
CA ILE A 26 9.36 -0.68 -5.22
C ILE A 26 8.41 0.43 -5.66
N ALA A 27 8.51 1.61 -5.08
CA ALA A 27 7.55 2.68 -5.28
C ALA A 27 7.50 3.18 -6.73
N PRO A 28 8.62 3.48 -7.42
CA PRO A 28 8.59 3.83 -8.83
C PRO A 28 8.05 2.72 -9.72
N HIS A 29 8.31 1.45 -9.38
CA HIS A 29 7.77 0.31 -10.13
C HIS A 29 6.24 0.23 -9.99
N VAL A 30 5.69 0.35 -8.77
CA VAL A 30 4.23 0.38 -8.56
C VAL A 30 3.61 1.60 -9.24
N HIS A 31 4.21 2.78 -9.07
CA HIS A 31 3.78 4.02 -9.72
C HIS A 31 3.72 3.87 -11.26
N GLY A 32 4.73 3.25 -11.87
CA GLY A 32 4.72 2.91 -13.29
C GLY A 32 3.61 1.93 -13.69
N LEU A 33 3.33 0.90 -12.86
CA LEU A 33 2.22 -0.03 -13.08
C LEU A 33 0.85 0.67 -13.00
N MET A 34 0.73 1.72 -12.18
CA MET A 34 -0.44 2.59 -12.12
C MET A 34 -0.56 3.55 -13.31
N GLY A 35 0.43 3.61 -14.20
CA GLY A 35 0.45 4.49 -15.37
C GLY A 35 1.00 5.88 -15.07
N SER A 36 1.84 5.98 -14.06
CA SER A 36 2.55 7.20 -13.65
C SER A 36 1.63 8.39 -13.37
N PRO A 37 0.66 8.25 -12.45
CA PRO A 37 -0.24 9.33 -12.05
C PRO A 37 0.56 10.53 -11.50
N GLN A 38 0.01 11.74 -11.67
CA GLN A 38 0.69 12.97 -11.28
C GLN A 38 0.18 13.56 -9.96
N THR A 39 -1.04 13.25 -9.57
CA THR A 39 -1.65 13.69 -8.30
C THR A 39 -1.98 12.46 -7.48
N VAL A 40 -1.11 12.11 -6.55
CA VAL A 40 -1.14 10.80 -5.86
C VAL A 40 -1.46 10.95 -4.37
N LEU A 41 -2.41 10.13 -3.91
CA LEU A 41 -2.71 9.91 -2.50
C LEU A 41 -2.16 8.54 -2.04
N ASP A 42 -1.35 8.54 -0.99
CA ASP A 42 -1.04 7.37 -0.18
C ASP A 42 -1.98 7.36 1.03
N ALA A 43 -2.97 6.46 1.00
CA ALA A 43 -4.12 6.53 1.90
C ALA A 43 -3.87 5.90 3.29
N ALA A 44 -2.75 5.22 3.48
CA ALA A 44 -2.27 4.70 4.77
C ALA A 44 -0.75 4.66 4.70
N ALA A 45 -0.17 5.87 4.71
CA ALA A 45 1.18 6.11 4.25
C ALA A 45 2.27 5.57 5.20
N GLY A 46 1.95 5.33 6.48
CA GLY A 46 2.93 4.96 7.46
C GLY A 46 4.05 6.00 7.49
N ARG A 47 5.29 5.55 7.30
CA ARG A 47 6.46 6.43 7.23
C ARG A 47 6.65 7.12 5.88
N GLY A 48 5.70 7.02 4.97
CA GLY A 48 5.74 7.68 3.67
C GLY A 48 6.69 7.04 2.65
N GLU A 49 7.15 5.80 2.87
CA GLU A 49 8.16 5.20 2.00
C GLU A 49 7.75 5.17 0.53
N PHE A 50 6.47 4.91 0.24
CA PHE A 50 5.95 4.96 -1.12
C PHE A 50 5.89 6.38 -1.65
N ILE A 51 5.16 7.26 -0.96
CA ILE A 51 4.83 8.59 -1.48
C ILE A 51 6.05 9.51 -1.60
N CYS A 52 7.05 9.32 -0.73
CA CYS A 52 8.32 10.06 -0.78
C CYS A 52 9.22 9.58 -1.93
N SER A 53 9.02 8.37 -2.45
CA SER A 53 9.89 7.74 -3.44
C SER A 53 9.34 7.75 -4.87
N ILE A 54 8.16 8.37 -5.12
CA ILE A 54 7.58 8.46 -6.46
C ILE A 54 7.78 9.85 -7.08
N PRO A 55 7.91 9.93 -8.43
CA PRO A 55 8.12 11.19 -9.13
C PRO A 55 6.79 11.88 -9.55
N ALA A 56 5.76 11.84 -8.69
CA ALA A 56 4.51 12.54 -8.94
C ALA A 56 4.62 14.03 -8.62
N ALA A 57 3.88 14.87 -9.37
CA ALA A 57 3.93 16.33 -9.23
C ALA A 57 3.28 16.80 -7.92
N GLU A 58 2.16 16.17 -7.54
CA GLU A 58 1.45 16.45 -6.30
C GLU A 58 1.32 15.14 -5.50
N ARG A 59 1.76 15.18 -4.23
CA ARG A 59 1.86 14.01 -3.39
C ARG A 59 1.22 14.26 -2.03
N TRP A 60 0.22 13.44 -1.69
CA TRP A 60 -0.46 13.48 -0.41
C TRP A 60 -0.26 12.17 0.34
N ALA A 61 -0.04 12.27 1.63
CA ALA A 61 0.07 11.15 2.56
C ALA A 61 -0.93 11.34 3.70
N VAL A 62 -1.71 10.31 3.97
CA VAL A 62 -2.62 10.28 5.14
C VAL A 62 -2.25 9.09 6.01
N ASP A 63 -2.04 9.35 7.30
CA ASP A 63 -1.86 8.30 8.31
C ASP A 63 -2.37 8.78 9.67
N GLU A 64 -2.81 7.88 10.53
CA GLU A 64 -3.25 8.23 11.88
C GLU A 64 -2.09 8.48 12.84
N VAL A 65 -0.89 8.04 12.49
CA VAL A 65 0.34 8.24 13.25
C VAL A 65 1.21 9.28 12.55
N SER A 66 1.64 10.29 13.30
CA SER A 66 2.61 11.27 12.80
C SER A 66 4.02 10.69 12.85
N TYR A 67 4.76 10.85 11.75
CA TYR A 67 6.16 10.48 11.63
C TYR A 67 6.98 11.71 11.23
N GLU A 68 7.63 12.38 12.18
CA GLU A 68 8.37 13.62 11.96
C GLU A 68 9.37 13.57 10.79
N GLU A 69 10.01 12.43 10.58
CA GLU A 69 10.98 12.25 9.47
C GLU A 69 10.28 12.28 8.10
N ALA A 70 9.09 11.69 8.02
CA ALA A 70 8.29 11.68 6.80
C ALA A 70 7.72 13.08 6.49
N GLU A 71 7.23 13.77 7.53
CA GLU A 71 6.63 15.12 7.40
C GLU A 71 7.63 16.18 6.92
N ARG A 72 8.94 15.92 7.06
CA ARG A 72 10.01 16.80 6.55
C ARG A 72 10.31 16.61 5.06
N THR A 73 9.68 15.64 4.39
CA THR A 73 9.92 15.42 2.96
C THR A 73 9.31 16.54 2.13
N GLU A 74 10.16 17.30 1.45
CA GLU A 74 9.72 18.43 0.62
C GLU A 74 8.78 17.96 -0.50
N GLY A 75 7.71 18.74 -0.72
CA GLY A 75 6.73 18.49 -1.77
C GLY A 75 5.75 17.35 -1.51
N VAL A 76 5.66 16.84 -0.27
CA VAL A 76 4.62 15.91 0.17
C VAL A 76 3.72 16.60 1.20
N LYS A 77 2.41 16.57 0.98
CA LYS A 77 1.42 17.04 1.95
C LYS A 77 1.04 15.91 2.87
N PHE A 78 1.52 15.95 4.11
CA PHE A 78 1.14 15.00 5.15
C PHE A 78 -0.11 15.48 5.90
N VAL A 79 -1.05 14.57 6.12
CA VAL A 79 -2.28 14.78 6.90
C VAL A 79 -2.34 13.71 7.98
N THR A 80 -2.14 14.11 9.22
CA THR A 80 -2.26 13.20 10.38
C THR A 80 -3.73 13.06 10.75
N SER A 81 -4.36 12.00 10.25
CA SER A 81 -5.77 11.68 10.44
C SER A 81 -6.03 10.22 10.05
N ARG A 82 -7.13 9.65 10.56
CA ARG A 82 -7.66 8.43 9.95
C ARG A 82 -8.13 8.77 8.54
N ILE A 83 -7.90 7.90 7.58
CA ILE A 83 -8.27 8.13 6.18
C ILE A 83 -9.78 8.40 6.00
N MET A 84 -10.62 7.80 6.85
CA MET A 84 -12.06 8.00 6.81
C MET A 84 -12.51 9.37 7.34
N ASP A 85 -11.67 10.03 8.13
CA ASP A 85 -11.95 11.33 8.75
C ASP A 85 -11.16 12.48 8.08
N ALA A 86 -10.19 12.15 7.21
CA ALA A 86 -9.35 13.15 6.52
C ALA A 86 -10.16 14.01 5.55
N GLU A 87 -9.90 15.30 5.51
CA GLU A 87 -10.49 16.21 4.51
C GLU A 87 -9.77 16.03 3.16
N LEU A 88 -10.40 15.29 2.25
CA LEU A 88 -9.91 15.04 0.91
C LEU A 88 -10.73 15.80 -0.12
N PRO A 89 -10.10 16.43 -1.12
CA PRO A 89 -10.82 17.02 -2.24
C PRO A 89 -11.52 15.94 -3.07
N SER A 90 -12.72 16.24 -3.56
CA SER A 90 -13.45 15.36 -4.49
C SER A 90 -12.84 15.44 -5.89
N GLU A 91 -12.81 14.31 -6.60
CA GLU A 91 -12.36 14.21 -8.00
C GLU A 91 -11.00 14.90 -8.26
N HIS A 92 -10.04 14.64 -7.38
CA HIS A 92 -8.74 15.32 -7.42
C HIS A 92 -7.57 14.39 -7.78
N PHE A 93 -7.54 13.17 -7.21
CA PHE A 93 -6.40 12.27 -7.38
C PHE A 93 -6.54 11.41 -8.64
N ASP A 94 -5.51 11.38 -9.47
CA ASP A 94 -5.41 10.46 -10.61
C ASP A 94 -4.73 9.13 -10.22
N GLY A 95 -4.13 9.06 -9.02
CA GLY A 95 -3.58 7.86 -8.39
C GLY A 95 -3.89 7.76 -6.91
N VAL A 96 -4.33 6.59 -6.45
CA VAL A 96 -4.44 6.25 -5.02
C VAL A 96 -3.68 4.97 -4.75
N PHE A 97 -2.89 4.96 -3.70
CA PHE A 97 -2.19 3.77 -3.22
C PHE A 97 -2.59 3.47 -1.78
N ALA A 98 -2.78 2.19 -1.47
CA ALA A 98 -2.92 1.71 -0.10
C ALA A 98 -2.21 0.36 0.04
N SER A 99 -1.34 0.26 1.03
CA SER A 99 -0.49 -0.89 1.24
C SER A 99 -0.54 -1.38 2.67
N ASN A 100 -0.77 -2.69 2.85
CA ASN A 100 -0.84 -3.32 4.16
C ASN A 100 -1.75 -2.56 5.14
N PHE A 101 -2.95 -2.26 4.66
CA PHE A 101 -3.94 -1.45 5.36
C PHE A 101 -5.32 -2.13 5.46
N LEU A 102 -5.83 -2.72 4.37
CA LEU A 102 -7.20 -3.23 4.34
C LEU A 102 -7.41 -4.40 5.30
N GLU A 103 -6.38 -5.20 5.56
CA GLU A 103 -6.40 -6.28 6.55
C GLU A 103 -6.59 -5.81 8.00
N HIS A 104 -6.33 -4.52 8.24
CA HIS A 104 -6.51 -3.87 9.54
C HIS A 104 -7.89 -3.22 9.72
N LEU A 105 -8.72 -3.20 8.69
CA LEU A 105 -10.11 -2.78 8.79
C LEU A 105 -10.93 -3.89 9.47
N TYR A 106 -11.93 -3.49 10.27
CA TYR A 106 -12.62 -4.43 11.14
C TYR A 106 -13.49 -5.47 10.42
N ASP A 107 -14.02 -5.12 9.25
CA ASP A 107 -14.91 -5.99 8.48
C ASP A 107 -14.96 -5.61 6.99
N GLN A 108 -15.75 -6.35 6.23
CA GLN A 108 -15.94 -6.16 4.80
C GLN A 108 -16.66 -4.85 4.46
N GLU A 109 -17.54 -4.39 5.35
CA GLU A 109 -18.26 -3.12 5.18
C GLU A 109 -17.29 -1.93 5.27
N ALA A 110 -16.37 -1.95 6.22
CA ALA A 110 -15.33 -0.91 6.34
C ALA A 110 -14.42 -0.87 5.10
N ILE A 111 -14.16 -2.01 4.46
CA ILE A 111 -13.41 -2.07 3.19
C ILE A 111 -14.22 -1.41 2.07
N SER A 112 -15.51 -1.69 1.98
CA SER A 112 -16.38 -1.10 0.97
C SER A 112 -16.46 0.42 1.12
N GLN A 113 -16.68 0.91 2.32
CA GLN A 113 -16.72 2.34 2.63
C GLN A 113 -15.39 3.04 2.31
N PHE A 114 -14.25 2.41 2.62
CA PHE A 114 -12.94 2.94 2.24
C PHE A 114 -12.82 3.07 0.71
N LEU A 115 -13.17 2.04 -0.04
CA LEU A 115 -13.05 2.06 -1.50
C LEU A 115 -13.99 3.08 -2.14
N GLU A 116 -15.22 3.22 -1.66
CA GLU A 116 -16.17 4.24 -2.10
C GLU A 116 -15.61 5.64 -1.86
N ARG A 117 -15.06 5.90 -0.67
CA ARG A 117 -14.43 7.16 -0.35
C ARG A 117 -13.22 7.47 -1.25
N MET A 118 -12.37 6.48 -1.52
CA MET A 118 -11.26 6.66 -2.46
C MET A 118 -11.78 6.97 -3.87
N ARG A 119 -12.85 6.32 -4.28
CA ARG A 119 -13.48 6.58 -5.58
C ARG A 119 -13.99 8.01 -5.69
N GLU A 120 -14.60 8.56 -4.64
CA GLU A 120 -15.07 9.96 -4.61
C GLU A 120 -13.91 10.95 -4.72
N ALA A 121 -12.79 10.66 -4.07
CA ALA A 121 -11.61 11.53 -4.11
C ALA A 121 -10.82 11.48 -5.43
N MET A 122 -11.03 10.44 -6.25
CA MET A 122 -10.30 10.24 -7.50
C MET A 122 -11.01 10.90 -8.69
N VAL A 123 -10.24 11.30 -9.72
CA VAL A 123 -10.79 11.72 -11.01
C VAL A 123 -11.32 10.52 -11.81
N PRO A 124 -12.31 10.71 -12.74
CA PRO A 124 -12.67 9.68 -13.71
C PRO A 124 -11.44 9.20 -14.51
N GLY A 125 -11.25 7.89 -14.59
CA GLY A 125 -10.09 7.31 -15.26
C GLY A 125 -8.83 7.15 -14.41
N GLY A 126 -8.84 7.68 -13.18
CA GLY A 126 -7.78 7.48 -12.19
C GLY A 126 -7.61 6.01 -11.80
N ARG A 127 -6.47 5.68 -11.22
CA ARG A 127 -6.14 4.31 -10.82
C ARG A 127 -5.86 4.18 -9.34
N ILE A 128 -6.46 3.16 -8.74
CA ILE A 128 -6.17 2.73 -7.37
C ILE A 128 -5.33 1.47 -7.38
N ALA A 129 -4.27 1.43 -6.56
CA ALA A 129 -3.46 0.23 -6.35
C ALA A 129 -3.54 -0.21 -4.88
N ILE A 130 -4.02 -1.42 -4.67
CA ILE A 130 -4.12 -2.05 -3.35
C ILE A 130 -3.09 -3.17 -3.26
N MET A 131 -2.20 -3.07 -2.27
CA MET A 131 -1.19 -4.07 -1.99
C MET A 131 -1.34 -4.58 -0.55
N GLY A 132 -1.15 -5.87 -0.34
CA GLY A 132 -1.25 -6.46 1.00
C GLY A 132 -0.96 -7.95 1.03
N PRO A 133 -0.90 -8.55 2.23
CA PRO A 133 -0.67 -9.97 2.40
C PRO A 133 -1.80 -10.78 1.76
N ASN A 134 -1.43 -11.74 0.93
CA ASN A 134 -2.40 -12.63 0.31
C ASN A 134 -2.61 -13.87 1.19
N TYR A 135 -3.72 -13.93 1.89
CA TYR A 135 -4.03 -15.04 2.78
C TYR A 135 -3.84 -16.43 2.12
N ARG A 136 -4.10 -16.53 0.82
CA ARG A 136 -3.90 -17.77 0.06
C ARG A 136 -2.44 -18.27 0.07
N TYR A 137 -1.46 -17.38 0.23
CA TYR A 137 -0.03 -17.70 0.15
C TYR A 137 0.76 -17.42 1.43
N CYS A 138 0.13 -16.82 2.45
CA CYS A 138 0.75 -16.54 3.75
C CYS A 138 -0.18 -16.84 4.93
N SER A 139 -1.09 -17.82 4.80
CA SER A 139 -2.05 -18.19 5.85
C SER A 139 -1.40 -18.57 7.19
N ASN A 140 -0.21 -19.16 7.15
CA ASN A 140 0.50 -19.54 8.34
C ASN A 140 1.03 -18.36 9.16
N GLU A 141 1.41 -17.27 8.46
CA GLU A 141 1.98 -16.07 9.09
C GLU A 141 0.97 -14.92 9.19
N TYR A 142 -0.19 -15.04 8.55
CA TYR A 142 -1.16 -13.95 8.42
C TYR A 142 -1.67 -13.45 9.77
N TRP A 143 -1.96 -14.38 10.66
CA TRP A 143 -2.51 -14.11 11.98
C TRP A 143 -1.44 -13.89 13.07
N ASP A 144 -0.15 -13.85 12.71
CA ASP A 144 0.93 -13.44 13.62
C ASP A 144 0.89 -11.92 13.90
N CYS A 145 0.11 -11.18 13.12
CA CYS A 145 -0.15 -9.76 13.34
C CYS A 145 -1.42 -9.59 14.19
N ALA A 146 -1.28 -9.00 15.38
CA ALA A 146 -2.37 -8.86 16.36
C ALA A 146 -3.51 -7.92 15.92
N ASP A 147 -3.29 -7.14 14.88
CA ASP A 147 -4.18 -6.12 14.31
C ASP A 147 -4.73 -6.51 12.93
N HIS A 148 -4.59 -7.76 12.51
CA HIS A 148 -5.32 -8.28 11.35
C HIS A 148 -6.72 -8.72 11.77
N TYR A 149 -7.74 -8.21 11.10
CA TYR A 149 -9.15 -8.54 11.35
C TYR A 149 -9.79 -9.31 10.20
N VAL A 150 -9.37 -9.03 8.96
CA VAL A 150 -9.98 -9.61 7.76
C VAL A 150 -8.94 -10.39 6.96
N ALA A 151 -9.27 -11.64 6.63
CA ALA A 151 -8.43 -12.46 5.73
C ALA A 151 -8.70 -12.07 4.28
N LEU A 152 -7.70 -11.48 3.61
CA LEU A 152 -7.82 -10.96 2.27
C LEU A 152 -7.06 -11.80 1.24
N THR A 153 -7.67 -11.96 0.08
CA THR A 153 -7.03 -12.55 -1.09
C THR A 153 -7.10 -11.57 -2.27
N HIS A 154 -6.22 -11.76 -3.26
CA HIS A 154 -6.28 -10.97 -4.50
C HIS A 154 -7.61 -11.09 -5.23
N VAL A 155 -8.35 -12.21 -5.07
CA VAL A 155 -9.68 -12.40 -5.65
C VAL A 155 -10.70 -11.53 -4.91
N ALA A 156 -10.72 -11.60 -3.57
CA ALA A 156 -11.64 -10.78 -2.77
C ALA A 156 -11.40 -9.27 -3.01
N ILE A 157 -10.14 -8.83 -3.11
CA ILE A 157 -9.84 -7.42 -3.42
C ILE A 157 -10.34 -7.01 -4.82
N ALA A 158 -10.20 -7.88 -5.83
CA ALA A 158 -10.74 -7.59 -7.15
C ALA A 158 -12.28 -7.49 -7.13
N GLU A 159 -12.97 -8.35 -6.38
CA GLU A 159 -14.41 -8.30 -6.18
C GLU A 159 -14.85 -7.03 -5.44
N HIS A 160 -14.16 -6.65 -4.36
CA HIS A 160 -14.40 -5.40 -3.63
C HIS A 160 -14.24 -4.16 -4.53
N LEU A 161 -13.14 -4.11 -5.30
CA LEU A 161 -12.93 -3.01 -6.25
C LEU A 161 -14.06 -2.93 -7.27
N TYR A 162 -14.46 -4.06 -7.84
CA TYR A 162 -15.56 -4.09 -8.80
C TYR A 162 -16.88 -3.65 -8.17
N ALA A 163 -17.20 -4.13 -6.97
CA ALA A 163 -18.40 -3.75 -6.22
C ALA A 163 -18.45 -2.25 -5.90
N ALA A 164 -17.28 -1.64 -5.59
CA ALA A 164 -17.15 -0.20 -5.35
C ALA A 164 -17.12 0.64 -6.65
N GLY A 165 -17.32 0.03 -7.83
CA GLY A 165 -17.40 0.72 -9.11
C GLY A 165 -16.06 1.03 -9.77
N PHE A 166 -14.99 0.30 -9.40
CA PHE A 166 -13.73 0.27 -10.15
C PHE A 166 -13.73 -0.87 -11.14
N GLU A 167 -13.01 -0.71 -12.25
CA GLU A 167 -12.73 -1.78 -13.20
C GLU A 167 -11.36 -2.39 -12.86
N PRO A 168 -11.26 -3.64 -12.36
CA PRO A 168 -9.98 -4.30 -12.12
C PRO A 168 -9.19 -4.49 -13.41
N GLN A 169 -8.01 -3.87 -13.50
CA GLN A 169 -7.18 -3.92 -14.71
C GLN A 169 -6.00 -4.89 -14.59
N ARG A 170 -5.40 -4.96 -13.40
CA ARG A 170 -4.26 -5.85 -13.15
C ARG A 170 -4.46 -6.54 -11.81
N VAL A 171 -4.36 -7.86 -11.82
CA VAL A 171 -4.39 -8.68 -10.61
C VAL A 171 -3.11 -9.50 -10.56
N MET A 172 -2.23 -9.16 -9.63
CA MET A 172 -0.96 -9.85 -9.39
C MET A 172 -1.04 -10.59 -8.05
N PRO A 173 -1.34 -11.90 -8.07
CA PRO A 173 -1.60 -12.66 -6.84
C PRO A 173 -0.38 -12.79 -5.91
N ARG A 174 0.82 -12.74 -6.49
CA ARG A 174 2.10 -12.97 -5.80
C ARG A 174 3.10 -11.93 -6.27
N TYR A 175 2.99 -10.71 -5.75
CA TYR A 175 3.81 -9.58 -6.21
C TYR A 175 5.09 -9.44 -5.37
N LEU A 176 4.99 -9.25 -4.07
CA LEU A 176 6.15 -9.10 -3.18
C LEU A 176 6.23 -10.21 -2.14
N PRO A 177 7.42 -10.52 -1.59
CA PRO A 177 7.54 -11.28 -0.35
C PRO A 177 6.80 -10.58 0.79
N TYR A 178 6.28 -11.35 1.77
CA TYR A 178 5.43 -10.78 2.82
C TYR A 178 6.21 -10.01 3.89
N SER A 179 7.46 -10.35 4.13
CA SER A 179 8.16 -9.83 5.31
C SER A 179 9.58 -9.36 4.96
N PHE A 180 9.98 -8.23 5.55
CA PHE A 180 11.38 -7.80 5.61
C PHE A 180 12.24 -8.65 6.57
N ARG A 181 11.63 -9.58 7.30
CA ARG A 181 12.31 -10.55 8.19
C ARG A 181 12.74 -11.83 7.46
N GLY A 182 12.90 -11.75 6.15
CA GLY A 182 13.36 -12.88 5.34
C GLY A 182 14.82 -13.26 5.62
N ILE A 183 15.22 -14.42 5.09
CA ILE A 183 16.62 -14.95 5.22
C ILE A 183 17.63 -14.02 4.52
N LEU A 184 17.19 -13.29 3.49
CA LEU A 184 18.04 -12.36 2.75
C LEU A 184 17.90 -10.95 3.33
N PRO A 185 19.03 -10.24 3.53
CA PRO A 185 19.00 -8.86 3.99
C PRO A 185 18.32 -7.96 2.94
N PRO A 186 17.66 -6.86 3.38
CA PRO A 186 17.09 -5.88 2.47
C PRO A 186 18.17 -5.32 1.54
N SER A 187 18.00 -5.49 0.23
CA SER A 187 18.97 -5.04 -0.78
C SER A 187 18.26 -4.40 -1.96
N PRO A 188 18.47 -3.10 -2.24
CA PRO A 188 17.89 -2.42 -3.38
C PRO A 188 18.19 -3.13 -4.70
N ARG A 189 19.45 -3.56 -4.90
CA ARG A 189 19.85 -4.26 -6.13
C ARG A 189 19.09 -5.57 -6.35
N LEU A 190 18.94 -6.38 -5.30
CA LEU A 190 18.17 -7.62 -5.36
C LEU A 190 16.68 -7.33 -5.56
N THR A 191 16.14 -6.29 -4.94
CA THR A 191 14.76 -5.84 -5.14
C THR A 191 14.54 -5.39 -6.58
N GLY A 192 15.42 -4.56 -7.15
CA GLY A 192 15.32 -4.13 -8.54
C GLY A 192 15.38 -5.31 -9.54
N LEU A 193 16.25 -6.30 -9.29
CA LEU A 193 16.31 -7.52 -10.10
C LEU A 193 15.03 -8.35 -9.94
N TYR A 194 14.53 -8.53 -8.71
CA TYR A 194 13.29 -9.23 -8.41
C TYR A 194 12.11 -8.62 -9.15
N LEU A 195 11.95 -7.29 -9.09
CA LEU A 195 10.84 -6.58 -9.74
C LEU A 195 10.83 -6.75 -11.26
N ARG A 196 12.01 -6.91 -11.87
CA ARG A 196 12.18 -7.18 -13.32
C ARG A 196 11.99 -8.65 -13.72
N THR A 197 11.80 -9.54 -12.73
CA THR A 197 11.74 -11.00 -12.96
C THR A 197 10.40 -11.58 -12.48
N PRO A 198 9.30 -11.47 -13.26
CA PRO A 198 7.97 -11.93 -12.85
C PRO A 198 7.88 -13.42 -12.48
N LEU A 199 8.81 -14.24 -12.98
CA LEU A 199 8.90 -15.65 -12.58
C LEU A 199 9.30 -15.80 -11.09
N ALA A 200 10.15 -14.92 -10.58
CA ALA A 200 10.52 -14.89 -9.16
C ALA A 200 9.33 -14.53 -8.27
N TRP A 201 8.40 -13.71 -8.76
CA TRP A 201 7.18 -13.37 -8.03
C TRP A 201 6.34 -14.62 -7.75
N LYS A 202 6.21 -15.53 -8.72
CA LYS A 202 5.45 -16.78 -8.56
C LYS A 202 6.04 -17.71 -7.51
N LEU A 203 7.33 -17.62 -7.23
CA LEU A 203 8.03 -18.45 -6.26
C LEU A 203 8.04 -17.81 -4.87
N LEU A 204 8.40 -16.53 -4.77
CA LEU A 204 8.70 -15.85 -3.52
C LEU A 204 7.60 -14.89 -3.05
N GLY A 205 6.75 -14.41 -3.97
CA GLY A 205 5.68 -13.46 -3.65
C GLY A 205 4.61 -14.08 -2.75
N LYS A 206 4.23 -13.35 -1.72
CA LYS A 206 3.16 -13.67 -0.77
C LYS A 206 2.16 -12.52 -0.63
N GLN A 207 2.52 -11.32 -1.08
CA GLN A 207 1.63 -10.17 -1.16
C GLN A 207 1.00 -10.09 -2.55
N PHE A 208 -0.25 -9.65 -2.61
CA PHE A 208 -0.88 -9.28 -3.87
C PHE A 208 -0.60 -7.80 -4.21
N LEU A 209 -0.75 -7.46 -5.49
CA LEU A 209 -0.98 -6.10 -5.95
C LEU A 209 -2.15 -6.14 -6.95
N VAL A 210 -3.22 -5.39 -6.65
CA VAL A 210 -4.40 -5.28 -7.51
C VAL A 210 -4.58 -3.82 -7.89
N ILE A 211 -4.74 -3.56 -9.19
CA ILE A 211 -4.94 -2.21 -9.73
C ILE A 211 -6.31 -2.15 -10.38
N GLY A 212 -7.14 -1.21 -9.90
CA GLY A 212 -8.44 -0.87 -10.44
C GLY A 212 -8.43 0.52 -11.08
N ARG A 213 -9.32 0.75 -12.05
CA ARG A 213 -9.56 2.04 -12.68
C ARG A 213 -10.95 2.55 -12.29
N ARG A 214 -11.05 3.83 -11.91
CA ARG A 214 -12.33 4.55 -11.74
C ARG A 214 -13.06 4.77 -13.08
#